data_1f2e437e2bc7116a1527f7d198671fd7
#
_entry.id   1f2e437e2bc7116a1527f7d198671fd7
#
_cell.length_a   1.000
_cell.length_b   1.000
_cell.length_c   1.000
_cell.angle_alpha   90.00
_cell.angle_beta   90.00
_cell.angle_gamma   90.00
#
_symmetry.space_group_name_H-M   'P 1'
#
loop_
_entity.id
_entity.type
_entity.pdbx_description
1 polymer ?
#
loop_
_entity_poly.entity_id
_entity_poly.type
_entity_poly.pdbx_seq_one_letter_code
_entity_poly.pdbx_strand_id
1 'polypeptide(L)'
;MVILALNAGSIGVAADNNITWERYDESADLAALAAHQNESMHYQLLLSKVLDKNTLWEPFVQELEAFSHEYYESLKPLILDKPISEIQRVVAEGSLSYETLATFYIYRIREIETDNTRYINAVITLNPSLLTRARMLDEQRRQGKEIAPDSIFGIPVLLKDNVGASGMATTAGAVALQHNFTSNAFITDRLIKNGAIILGKANLSEWAYFFCEDCPSGYSAMGGQTLNPYGRFDFGTGGSSSGSGAGTAANFATVAVGSETSGSILSPASANSLVGLKPTTGSLSRSGVVPISSTLDTTGPITRNIADAVILFNAMAGFDENDMAMPLLSADLSLIYRTVDLNGKRLGALENFADNEFYQEALEMLSENEASIVDVIMNYERNEGFSDLLGSEMVRDLALYLEAYSAKEVEIDSIASLRKFNEMDLDLRAPYGQELIDMMDELALAPADVESLRDELQSNAKGALEYLFTEFELDVLLSINNRHANIAALANYPALTIPLGYEASGRPVGLTLIAPSFQEQALIDIGVRVEQLTQARRIPTPYQ
;
A
#
# COMPACT_ATOMS: atom_id res chain seq x y z
N MET A 1 -35.62 -55.68 37.35
CA MET A 1 -35.80 -54.60 36.39
C MET A 1 -34.61 -53.66 36.58
N VAL A 2 -33.54 -53.86 35.79
CA VAL A 2 -32.30 -53.15 35.90
C VAL A 2 -32.28 -52.08 34.79
N ILE A 3 -32.21 -50.83 35.19
CA ILE A 3 -32.12 -49.69 34.27
C ILE A 3 -30.64 -49.44 34.00
N LEU A 4 -30.17 -49.74 32.79
CA LEU A 4 -28.86 -49.32 32.30
C LEU A 4 -28.92 -47.86 31.86
N ALA A 5 -28.19 -47.01 32.53
CA ALA A 5 -27.92 -45.63 32.08
C ALA A 5 -26.79 -45.67 31.05
N LEU A 6 -27.09 -45.33 29.83
CA LEU A 6 -26.08 -45.05 28.77
C LEU A 6 -25.49 -43.63 28.98
N ASN A 7 -24.24 -43.58 29.41
CA ASN A 7 -23.43 -42.39 29.36
C ASN A 7 -22.96 -42.16 27.90
N ALA A 8 -23.53 -41.21 27.20
CA ALA A 8 -23.02 -40.69 25.95
C ALA A 8 -21.88 -39.70 26.29
N GLY A 9 -20.66 -40.19 26.30
CA GLY A 9 -19.48 -39.34 26.33
C GLY A 9 -19.31 -38.63 24.98
N SER A 10 -19.59 -37.33 24.94
CA SER A 10 -19.16 -36.46 23.84
C SER A 10 -17.63 -36.37 23.88
N ILE A 11 -16.96 -37.05 22.97
CA ILE A 11 -15.56 -36.80 22.66
C ILE A 11 -15.57 -35.45 21.92
N GLY A 12 -15.37 -34.36 22.65
CA GLY A 12 -14.99 -33.09 22.06
C GLY A 12 -13.59 -33.27 21.49
N VAL A 13 -13.47 -33.31 20.17
CA VAL A 13 -12.21 -33.09 19.50
C VAL A 13 -11.86 -31.62 19.82
N ALA A 14 -10.92 -31.42 20.73
CA ALA A 14 -10.30 -30.11 20.89
C ALA A 14 -9.63 -29.82 19.53
N ALA A 15 -10.14 -28.83 18.82
CA ALA A 15 -9.45 -28.32 17.65
C ALA A 15 -8.08 -27.83 18.13
N ASP A 16 -7.03 -28.37 17.52
CA ASP A 16 -5.66 -28.00 17.82
C ASP A 16 -5.45 -26.57 17.33
N ASN A 17 -5.69 -25.58 18.20
CA ASN A 17 -5.57 -24.14 17.90
C ASN A 17 -4.12 -23.68 17.81
N ASN A 18 -3.16 -24.59 17.92
CA ASN A 18 -1.72 -24.29 17.91
C ASN A 18 -1.20 -24.31 16.46
N ILE A 19 -1.67 -23.37 15.62
CA ILE A 19 -1.19 -23.20 14.25
C ILE A 19 0.21 -22.60 14.32
N THR A 20 1.24 -23.40 14.01
CA THR A 20 2.64 -22.99 13.93
C THR A 20 3.06 -22.97 12.47
N TRP A 21 3.71 -21.88 12.04
CA TRP A 21 4.32 -21.85 10.72
C TRP A 21 5.60 -22.68 10.70
N GLU A 22 5.74 -23.50 9.68
CA GLU A 22 6.97 -24.23 9.36
C GLU A 22 7.43 -23.82 7.96
N ARG A 23 8.74 -23.56 7.83
CA ARG A 23 9.33 -23.26 6.52
C ARG A 23 9.23 -24.50 5.64
N TYR A 24 8.61 -24.39 4.49
CA TYR A 24 8.55 -25.44 3.49
C TYR A 24 9.68 -25.33 2.46
N ASP A 25 9.93 -26.41 1.72
CA ASP A 25 10.85 -26.43 0.57
C ASP A 25 10.18 -25.77 -0.64
N GLU A 26 10.61 -24.55 -0.98
CA GLU A 26 10.08 -23.73 -2.07
C GLU A 26 10.66 -24.08 -3.46
N SER A 27 11.56 -25.09 -3.55
CA SER A 27 12.30 -25.43 -4.78
C SER A 27 11.39 -25.78 -5.95
N ALA A 28 10.27 -26.48 -5.70
CA ALA A 28 9.32 -26.87 -6.74
C ALA A 28 8.58 -25.66 -7.32
N ASP A 29 8.17 -24.70 -6.45
CA ASP A 29 7.49 -23.47 -6.87
C ASP A 29 8.43 -22.56 -7.65
N LEU A 30 9.68 -22.44 -7.18
CA LEU A 30 10.72 -21.66 -7.88
C LEU A 30 11.06 -22.25 -9.25
N ALA A 31 11.13 -23.58 -9.38
CA ALA A 31 11.35 -24.24 -10.66
C ALA A 31 10.17 -24.00 -11.64
N ALA A 32 8.93 -23.97 -11.15
CA ALA A 32 7.76 -23.63 -11.96
C ALA A 32 7.78 -22.18 -12.41
N LEU A 33 8.13 -21.26 -11.51
CA LEU A 33 8.24 -19.82 -11.79
C LEU A 33 9.39 -19.51 -12.77
N ALA A 34 10.51 -20.21 -12.70
CA ALA A 34 11.60 -20.06 -13.67
C ALA A 34 11.22 -20.43 -15.12
N ALA A 35 10.12 -21.18 -15.31
CA ALA A 35 9.55 -21.51 -16.61
C ALA A 35 8.39 -20.59 -17.00
N HIS A 36 8.05 -19.59 -16.22
CA HIS A 36 6.95 -18.67 -16.49
C HIS A 36 7.25 -17.80 -17.73
N GLN A 37 6.22 -17.53 -18.56
CA GLN A 37 6.40 -16.75 -19.79
C GLN A 37 6.81 -15.28 -19.56
N ASN A 38 6.38 -14.72 -18.44
CA ASN A 38 6.78 -13.38 -18.03
C ASN A 38 8.02 -13.47 -17.12
N GLU A 39 9.15 -12.97 -17.62
CA GLU A 39 10.44 -12.99 -16.91
C GLU A 39 10.40 -12.26 -15.55
N SER A 40 9.52 -11.27 -15.37
CA SER A 40 9.36 -10.59 -14.08
C SER A 40 8.82 -11.50 -12.96
N MET A 41 8.37 -12.72 -13.31
CA MET A 41 7.94 -13.76 -12.38
C MET A 41 9.04 -14.79 -12.07
N HIS A 42 10.26 -14.66 -12.63
CA HIS A 42 11.39 -15.55 -12.38
C HIS A 42 11.99 -15.28 -11.00
N TYR A 43 11.25 -15.60 -9.94
CA TYR A 43 11.72 -15.38 -8.57
C TYR A 43 12.83 -16.37 -8.20
N GLN A 44 13.83 -15.89 -7.46
CA GLN A 44 14.91 -16.71 -6.88
C GLN A 44 14.58 -17.17 -5.45
N LEU A 45 13.72 -16.41 -4.76
CA LEU A 45 13.29 -16.64 -3.39
C LEU A 45 11.83 -16.25 -3.24
N LEU A 46 11.05 -17.07 -2.52
CA LEU A 46 9.69 -16.74 -2.11
C LEU A 46 9.66 -16.36 -0.62
N LEU A 47 10.37 -17.11 0.23
CA LEU A 47 10.37 -16.90 1.66
C LEU A 47 11.59 -16.09 2.10
N SER A 48 11.38 -15.14 3.01
CA SER A 48 12.48 -14.42 3.66
C SER A 48 13.43 -15.40 4.37
N LYS A 49 14.73 -15.16 4.25
CA LYS A 49 15.74 -15.90 5.03
C LYS A 49 15.87 -15.39 6.47
N VAL A 50 15.28 -14.23 6.78
CA VAL A 50 15.39 -13.53 8.07
C VAL A 50 14.15 -13.74 8.93
N LEU A 51 12.95 -13.62 8.33
CA LEU A 51 11.70 -13.64 9.07
C LEU A 51 11.29 -15.07 9.45
N ASP A 52 11.16 -15.34 10.75
CA ASP A 52 10.33 -16.42 11.27
C ASP A 52 8.91 -15.86 11.47
N LYS A 53 7.95 -16.33 10.67
CA LYS A 53 6.57 -15.84 10.73
C LYS A 53 5.91 -16.06 12.09
N ASN A 54 6.35 -17.03 12.89
CA ASN A 54 5.80 -17.25 14.22
C ASN A 54 5.97 -16.03 15.13
N THR A 55 7.01 -15.23 14.92
CA THR A 55 7.23 -13.99 15.68
C THR A 55 6.15 -12.93 15.45
N LEU A 56 5.39 -13.01 14.34
CA LEU A 56 4.31 -12.07 14.04
C LEU A 56 3.16 -12.20 15.05
N TRP A 57 2.79 -13.41 15.42
CA TRP A 57 1.64 -13.68 16.30
C TRP A 57 2.01 -14.16 17.70
N GLU A 58 3.30 -14.35 17.98
CA GLU A 58 3.77 -14.70 19.33
C GLU A 58 3.20 -13.78 20.42
N PRO A 59 3.10 -12.42 20.25
CA PRO A 59 2.54 -11.53 21.26
C PRO A 59 1.04 -11.75 21.55
N PHE A 60 0.33 -12.53 20.71
CA PHE A 60 -1.12 -12.69 20.72
C PHE A 60 -1.58 -14.13 20.95
N VAL A 61 -0.68 -15.01 21.38
CA VAL A 61 -0.98 -16.45 21.51
C VAL A 61 -2.20 -16.71 22.37
N GLN A 62 -2.34 -16.03 23.51
CA GLN A 62 -3.46 -16.22 24.43
C GLN A 62 -4.81 -15.85 23.80
N GLU A 63 -4.86 -14.70 23.12
CA GLU A 63 -6.07 -14.25 22.43
C GLU A 63 -6.41 -15.14 21.25
N LEU A 64 -5.42 -15.61 20.52
CA LEU A 64 -5.61 -16.48 19.36
C LEU A 64 -6.05 -17.90 19.77
N GLU A 65 -5.58 -18.44 20.90
CA GLU A 65 -6.05 -19.70 21.49
C GLU A 65 -7.53 -19.61 21.91
N ALA A 66 -7.97 -18.45 22.41
CA ALA A 66 -9.34 -18.21 22.81
C ALA A 66 -10.27 -17.90 21.61
N PHE A 67 -9.73 -17.59 20.44
CA PHE A 67 -10.48 -17.19 19.24
C PHE A 67 -10.72 -18.39 18.34
N SER A 68 -11.89 -19.04 18.48
CA SER A 68 -12.20 -20.26 17.72
C SER A 68 -12.40 -20.01 16.22
N HIS A 69 -12.11 -21.02 15.41
CA HIS A 69 -12.36 -20.97 13.97
C HIS A 69 -13.85 -20.75 13.64
N GLU A 70 -14.77 -21.37 14.39
CA GLU A 70 -16.21 -21.16 14.23
C GLU A 70 -16.58 -19.67 14.46
N TYR A 71 -16.02 -19.06 15.50
CA TYR A 71 -16.24 -17.64 15.76
C TYR A 71 -15.66 -16.76 14.66
N TYR A 72 -14.44 -17.05 14.18
CA TYR A 72 -13.83 -16.38 13.03
C TYR A 72 -14.74 -16.45 11.79
N GLU A 73 -15.24 -17.63 11.43
CA GLU A 73 -16.14 -17.80 10.28
C GLU A 73 -17.43 -16.98 10.44
N SER A 74 -18.01 -16.93 11.66
CA SER A 74 -19.21 -16.14 11.92
C SER A 74 -19.04 -14.64 11.76
N LEU A 75 -17.79 -14.13 11.89
CA LEU A 75 -17.46 -12.71 11.75
C LEU A 75 -17.19 -12.29 10.30
N LYS A 76 -16.81 -13.21 9.41
CA LYS A 76 -16.51 -12.90 8.00
C LYS A 76 -17.57 -12.04 7.32
N PRO A 77 -18.90 -12.34 7.42
CA PRO A 77 -19.92 -11.52 6.78
C PRO A 77 -20.01 -10.08 7.29
N LEU A 78 -19.49 -9.83 8.51
CA LEU A 78 -19.51 -8.51 9.15
C LEU A 78 -18.28 -7.68 8.83
N ILE A 79 -17.17 -8.31 8.34
CA ILE A 79 -15.86 -7.67 8.23
C ILE A 79 -15.31 -7.69 6.80
N LEU A 80 -15.40 -8.85 6.09
CA LEU A 80 -14.75 -8.98 4.78
C LEU A 80 -15.39 -8.05 3.75
N ASP A 81 -14.55 -7.27 3.07
CA ASP A 81 -14.89 -6.23 2.08
C ASP A 81 -15.90 -5.17 2.58
N LYS A 82 -16.07 -5.04 3.89
CA LYS A 82 -16.93 -4.00 4.45
C LYS A 82 -16.20 -2.66 4.47
N PRO A 83 -16.86 -1.58 4.02
CA PRO A 83 -16.32 -0.23 4.20
C PRO A 83 -16.31 0.17 5.67
N ILE A 84 -15.48 1.15 6.02
CA ILE A 84 -15.35 1.66 7.40
C ILE A 84 -16.73 2.01 7.97
N SER A 85 -17.62 2.65 7.20
CA SER A 85 -18.95 3.05 7.67
C SER A 85 -19.83 1.86 8.09
N GLU A 86 -19.77 0.72 7.39
CA GLU A 86 -20.49 -0.50 7.79
C GLU A 86 -19.85 -1.13 9.02
N ILE A 87 -18.53 -1.18 9.12
CA ILE A 87 -17.82 -1.66 10.32
C ILE A 87 -18.23 -0.80 11.53
N GLN A 88 -18.22 0.53 11.39
CA GLN A 88 -18.65 1.44 12.47
C GLN A 88 -20.11 1.22 12.87
N ARG A 89 -21.01 0.97 11.91
CA ARG A 89 -22.40 0.63 12.19
C ARG A 89 -22.53 -0.67 13.01
N VAL A 90 -21.82 -1.73 12.61
CA VAL A 90 -21.84 -3.03 13.33
C VAL A 90 -21.27 -2.91 14.74
N VAL A 91 -20.23 -2.08 14.92
CA VAL A 91 -19.67 -1.75 16.23
C VAL A 91 -20.67 -0.95 17.07
N ALA A 92 -21.37 0.04 16.48
CA ALA A 92 -22.38 0.83 17.17
C ALA A 92 -23.57 -0.02 17.64
N GLU A 93 -23.97 -1.01 16.85
CA GLU A 93 -25.03 -1.99 17.19
C GLU A 93 -24.58 -3.00 18.27
N GLY A 94 -23.29 -3.04 18.62
CA GLY A 94 -22.74 -3.94 19.64
C GLY A 94 -22.47 -5.37 19.15
N SER A 95 -22.59 -5.64 17.85
CA SER A 95 -22.31 -6.96 17.24
C SER A 95 -20.81 -7.18 17.00
N LEU A 96 -20.01 -6.14 17.07
CA LEU A 96 -18.54 -6.16 16.91
C LEU A 96 -17.92 -5.19 17.92
N SER A 97 -16.72 -5.52 18.42
CA SER A 97 -15.85 -4.59 19.15
C SER A 97 -14.59 -4.32 18.34
N TYR A 98 -13.88 -3.25 18.65
CA TYR A 98 -12.58 -2.98 18.02
C TYR A 98 -11.53 -4.02 18.40
N GLU A 99 -11.61 -4.57 19.63
CA GLU A 99 -10.77 -5.69 20.04
C GLU A 99 -11.05 -6.93 19.19
N THR A 100 -12.33 -7.29 18.99
CA THR A 100 -12.72 -8.42 18.15
C THR A 100 -12.30 -8.21 16.69
N LEU A 101 -12.45 -7.01 16.14
CA LEU A 101 -12.02 -6.66 14.80
C LEU A 101 -10.51 -6.83 14.63
N ALA A 102 -9.72 -6.32 15.59
CA ALA A 102 -8.27 -6.45 15.57
C ALA A 102 -7.83 -7.91 15.69
N THR A 103 -8.44 -8.68 16.60
CA THR A 103 -8.16 -10.12 16.78
C THR A 103 -8.53 -10.91 15.51
N PHE A 104 -9.64 -10.57 14.84
CA PHE A 104 -10.02 -11.17 13.57
C PHE A 104 -8.92 -11.03 12.51
N TYR A 105 -8.32 -9.84 12.36
CA TYR A 105 -7.25 -9.64 11.39
C TYR A 105 -5.96 -10.38 11.76
N ILE A 106 -5.58 -10.42 13.04
CA ILE A 106 -4.41 -11.21 13.48
C ILE A 106 -4.64 -12.69 13.18
N TYR A 107 -5.83 -13.21 13.53
CA TYR A 107 -6.20 -14.61 13.27
C TYR A 107 -6.15 -14.93 11.78
N ARG A 108 -6.73 -14.05 10.94
CA ARG A 108 -6.76 -14.20 9.49
C ARG A 108 -5.36 -14.20 8.88
N ILE A 109 -4.49 -13.27 9.31
CA ILE A 109 -3.09 -13.21 8.86
C ILE A 109 -2.39 -14.52 9.21
N ARG A 110 -2.51 -14.99 10.45
CA ARG A 110 -1.91 -16.27 10.87
C ARG A 110 -2.43 -17.44 10.04
N GLU A 111 -3.74 -17.58 9.90
CA GLU A 111 -4.35 -18.68 9.16
C GLU A 111 -3.88 -18.75 7.70
N ILE A 112 -3.80 -17.60 7.04
CA ILE A 112 -3.43 -17.54 5.62
C ILE A 112 -1.91 -17.64 5.45
N GLU A 113 -1.12 -16.93 6.26
CA GLU A 113 0.34 -16.91 6.12
C GLU A 113 1.02 -18.21 6.57
N THR A 114 0.32 -19.09 7.30
CA THR A 114 0.82 -20.44 7.63
C THR A 114 0.42 -21.50 6.60
N ASP A 115 -0.48 -21.20 5.69
CA ASP A 115 -0.93 -22.10 4.63
C ASP A 115 -0.05 -21.95 3.38
N ASN A 116 0.75 -22.97 3.07
CA ASN A 116 1.66 -22.96 1.92
C ASN A 116 0.97 -22.78 0.57
N THR A 117 -0.36 -22.97 0.50
CA THR A 117 -1.15 -22.76 -0.73
C THR A 117 -1.77 -21.37 -0.82
N ARG A 118 -1.79 -20.60 0.27
CA ARG A 118 -2.48 -19.29 0.35
C ARG A 118 -1.61 -18.14 0.83
N TYR A 119 -0.44 -18.38 1.46
CA TYR A 119 0.40 -17.28 1.95
C TYR A 119 0.73 -16.27 0.83
N ILE A 120 0.86 -15.02 1.20
CA ILE A 120 1.18 -13.93 0.27
C ILE A 120 2.35 -13.04 0.73
N ASN A 121 2.92 -13.30 1.90
CA ASN A 121 4.03 -12.51 2.48
C ASN A 121 3.73 -11.01 2.53
N ALA A 122 2.49 -10.64 2.88
CA ALA A 122 2.08 -9.24 2.85
C ALA A 122 2.47 -8.46 4.12
N VAL A 123 2.80 -9.14 5.22
CA VAL A 123 3.06 -8.52 6.54
C VAL A 123 4.44 -8.93 7.05
N ILE A 124 5.23 -7.94 7.47
CA ILE A 124 6.55 -8.13 8.06
C ILE A 124 6.49 -8.16 9.60
N THR A 125 5.64 -7.32 10.20
CA THR A 125 5.52 -7.17 11.65
C THR A 125 4.09 -6.83 12.03
N LEU A 126 3.58 -7.40 13.12
CA LEU A 126 2.35 -6.97 13.79
C LEU A 126 2.69 -6.12 15.03
N ASN A 127 1.87 -5.11 15.29
CA ASN A 127 2.08 -4.20 16.41
C ASN A 127 1.75 -4.90 17.74
N PRO A 128 2.70 -5.15 18.62
CA PRO A 128 2.44 -5.87 19.88
C PRO A 128 1.45 -5.14 20.81
N SER A 129 1.25 -3.83 20.62
CA SER A 129 0.34 -3.01 21.42
C SER A 129 -1.08 -2.92 20.84
N LEU A 130 -1.35 -3.53 19.69
CA LEU A 130 -2.60 -3.30 18.95
C LEU A 130 -3.86 -3.67 19.74
N LEU A 131 -3.88 -4.81 20.44
CA LEU A 131 -5.05 -5.22 21.25
C LEU A 131 -5.23 -4.35 22.50
N THR A 132 -4.14 -3.91 23.12
CA THR A 132 -4.20 -2.93 24.21
C THR A 132 -4.85 -1.62 23.73
N ARG A 133 -4.47 -1.15 22.55
CA ARG A 133 -5.07 0.03 21.93
C ARG A 133 -6.54 -0.20 21.61
N ALA A 134 -6.90 -1.32 21.04
CA ALA A 134 -8.28 -1.67 20.69
C ALA A 134 -9.19 -1.68 21.94
N ARG A 135 -8.76 -2.35 23.03
CA ARG A 135 -9.46 -2.37 24.32
C ARG A 135 -9.69 -0.97 24.89
N MET A 136 -8.67 -0.11 24.81
CA MET A 136 -8.77 1.28 25.27
C MET A 136 -9.81 2.07 24.46
N LEU A 137 -9.89 1.86 23.15
CA LEU A 137 -10.87 2.54 22.29
C LEU A 137 -12.29 2.02 22.52
N ASP A 138 -12.46 0.72 22.75
CA ASP A 138 -13.74 0.13 23.17
C ASP A 138 -14.21 0.72 24.51
N GLU A 139 -13.30 0.95 25.47
CA GLU A 139 -13.63 1.58 26.74
C GLU A 139 -14.08 3.04 26.55
N GLN A 140 -13.38 3.83 25.70
CA GLN A 140 -13.81 5.19 25.39
C GLN A 140 -15.22 5.22 24.80
N ARG A 141 -15.54 4.27 23.90
CA ARG A 141 -16.89 4.13 23.35
C ARG A 141 -17.91 3.81 24.43
N ARG A 142 -17.63 2.86 25.32
CA ARG A 142 -18.51 2.49 26.45
C ARG A 142 -18.72 3.68 27.42
N GLN A 143 -17.75 4.56 27.54
CA GLN A 143 -17.85 5.80 28.33
C GLN A 143 -18.60 6.93 27.62
N GLY A 144 -19.19 6.65 26.44
CA GLY A 144 -20.06 7.57 25.73
C GLY A 144 -19.36 8.45 24.68
N LYS A 145 -18.15 8.10 24.25
CA LYS A 145 -17.53 8.79 23.11
C LYS A 145 -18.36 8.53 21.86
N GLU A 146 -18.89 9.60 21.28
CA GLU A 146 -19.58 9.54 19.98
C GLU A 146 -18.58 9.32 18.85
N ILE A 147 -18.88 8.38 17.95
CA ILE A 147 -18.06 8.00 16.81
C ILE A 147 -18.90 8.23 15.54
N ALA A 148 -18.42 9.07 14.64
CA ALA A 148 -19.05 9.27 13.36
C ALA A 148 -18.92 8.00 12.47
N PRO A 149 -19.91 7.71 11.62
CA PRO A 149 -19.87 6.55 10.73
C PRO A 149 -18.66 6.56 9.77
N ASP A 150 -18.18 7.72 9.40
CA ASP A 150 -17.03 7.98 8.54
C ASP A 150 -15.73 8.26 9.34
N SER A 151 -15.62 7.71 10.54
CA SER A 151 -14.44 7.90 11.40
C SER A 151 -13.46 6.74 11.29
N ILE A 152 -12.16 7.08 11.23
CA ILE A 152 -11.05 6.11 11.33
C ILE A 152 -10.91 5.51 12.75
N PHE A 153 -11.65 5.99 13.74
CA PHE A 153 -11.55 5.57 15.13
C PHE A 153 -11.79 4.06 15.28
N GLY A 154 -10.86 3.35 15.91
CA GLY A 154 -10.93 1.90 16.13
C GLY A 154 -10.63 1.05 14.89
N ILE A 155 -10.32 1.65 13.76
CA ILE A 155 -10.06 0.93 12.51
C ILE A 155 -8.60 0.50 12.41
N PRO A 156 -8.32 -0.81 12.17
CA PRO A 156 -6.97 -1.32 11.95
C PRO A 156 -6.40 -0.88 10.59
N VAL A 157 -5.20 -0.30 10.63
CA VAL A 157 -4.46 0.24 9.48
C VAL A 157 -3.11 -0.45 9.35
N LEU A 158 -2.80 -1.00 8.17
CA LEU A 158 -1.44 -1.45 7.82
C LEU A 158 -0.63 -0.28 7.29
N LEU A 159 0.63 -0.17 7.73
CA LEU A 159 1.57 0.83 7.23
C LEU A 159 2.64 0.13 6.37
N LYS A 160 2.92 0.66 5.18
CA LYS A 160 4.10 0.24 4.40
C LYS A 160 5.36 0.33 5.28
N ASP A 161 6.27 -0.62 5.16
CA ASP A 161 7.38 -0.74 6.11
C ASP A 161 8.48 0.34 5.98
N ASN A 162 8.30 1.30 5.12
CA ASN A 162 9.11 2.54 5.13
C ASN A 162 8.50 3.66 5.98
N VAL A 163 7.29 3.51 6.54
CA VAL A 163 6.62 4.51 7.39
C VAL A 163 6.90 4.24 8.86
N GLY A 164 7.46 5.18 9.57
CA GLY A 164 7.82 5.09 11.00
C GLY A 164 6.62 4.78 11.89
N ALA A 165 6.77 3.79 12.79
CA ALA A 165 5.77 3.45 13.79
C ALA A 165 6.43 2.94 15.08
N SER A 166 6.24 3.65 16.17
CA SER A 166 6.85 3.34 17.46
C SER A 166 6.49 1.93 17.95
N GLY A 167 7.46 1.22 18.49
CA GLY A 167 7.32 -0.15 18.98
C GLY A 167 7.50 -1.23 17.89
N MET A 168 7.73 -0.84 16.63
CA MET A 168 8.08 -1.73 15.52
C MET A 168 9.30 -1.17 14.78
N ALA A 169 10.14 -2.06 14.24
CA ALA A 169 11.21 -1.63 13.36
C ALA A 169 10.64 -1.07 12.04
N THR A 170 11.27 -0.04 11.50
CA THR A 170 10.98 0.53 10.17
C THR A 170 12.13 0.18 9.26
N THR A 171 11.97 -0.91 8.48
CA THR A 171 13.12 -1.55 7.83
C THR A 171 13.27 -1.20 6.35
N ALA A 172 12.27 -0.59 5.72
CA ALA A 172 12.21 -0.44 4.27
C ALA A 172 12.46 -1.78 3.53
N GLY A 173 12.16 -2.93 4.20
CA GLY A 173 12.42 -4.28 3.72
C GLY A 173 13.86 -4.76 3.84
N ALA A 174 14.80 -3.92 4.29
CA ALA A 174 16.24 -4.17 4.29
C ALA A 174 16.73 -4.70 5.64
N VAL A 175 17.63 -5.69 5.60
CA VAL A 175 18.33 -6.22 6.79
C VAL A 175 19.13 -5.13 7.50
N ALA A 176 19.66 -4.16 6.76
CA ALA A 176 20.41 -3.03 7.31
C ALA A 176 19.62 -2.21 8.33
N LEU A 177 18.29 -2.21 8.23
CA LEU A 177 17.39 -1.48 9.12
C LEU A 177 16.56 -2.41 10.04
N GLN A 178 16.91 -3.70 10.17
CA GLN A 178 16.14 -4.67 10.98
C GLN A 178 15.99 -4.26 12.46
N HIS A 179 16.89 -3.43 12.98
CA HIS A 179 16.87 -2.90 14.35
C HIS A 179 16.49 -1.41 14.43
N ASN A 180 15.94 -0.85 13.35
CA ASN A 180 15.58 0.55 13.27
C ASN A 180 14.23 0.84 13.96
N PHE A 181 14.20 0.77 15.29
CA PHE A 181 13.05 1.13 16.12
C PHE A 181 12.95 2.65 16.27
N THR A 182 12.21 3.28 15.37
CA THR A 182 12.06 4.74 15.29
C THR A 182 10.88 5.26 16.12
N SER A 183 10.76 6.60 16.20
CA SER A 183 9.51 7.26 16.56
C SER A 183 8.46 7.09 15.45
N ASN A 184 7.22 7.51 15.72
CA ASN A 184 6.19 7.57 14.71
C ASN A 184 6.56 8.58 13.60
N ALA A 185 6.25 8.25 12.34
CA ALA A 185 6.11 9.24 11.30
C ALA A 185 4.97 10.22 11.62
N PHE A 186 5.01 11.44 11.08
CA PHE A 186 3.95 12.42 11.32
C PHE A 186 2.55 11.87 10.99
N ILE A 187 2.39 11.21 9.84
CA ILE A 187 1.10 10.61 9.45
C ILE A 187 0.66 9.48 10.41
N THR A 188 1.59 8.74 11.00
CA THR A 188 1.30 7.72 12.02
C THR A 188 0.76 8.36 13.29
N ASP A 189 1.36 9.47 13.75
CA ASP A 189 0.85 10.25 14.88
C ASP A 189 -0.54 10.83 14.60
N ARG A 190 -0.79 11.30 13.37
CA ARG A 190 -2.11 11.77 12.95
C ARG A 190 -3.15 10.66 13.02
N LEU A 191 -2.84 9.46 12.49
CA LEU A 191 -3.71 8.29 12.56
C LEU A 191 -4.04 7.92 14.01
N ILE A 192 -3.02 7.83 14.87
CA ILE A 192 -3.18 7.50 16.30
C ILE A 192 -4.03 8.57 17.00
N LYS A 193 -3.78 9.86 16.73
CA LYS A 193 -4.55 10.98 17.28
C LYS A 193 -6.02 10.92 16.88
N ASN A 194 -6.33 10.51 15.66
CA ASN A 194 -7.69 10.34 15.14
C ASN A 194 -8.33 9.00 15.57
N GLY A 195 -7.62 8.20 16.35
CA GLY A 195 -8.14 6.98 16.96
C GLY A 195 -7.91 5.70 16.15
N ALA A 196 -7.14 5.72 15.07
CA ALA A 196 -6.78 4.50 14.35
C ALA A 196 -6.01 3.51 15.24
N ILE A 197 -6.05 2.25 14.86
CA ILE A 197 -5.22 1.17 15.40
C ILE A 197 -4.15 0.85 14.37
N ILE A 198 -2.89 1.05 14.70
CA ILE A 198 -1.80 0.61 13.82
C ILE A 198 -1.69 -0.91 13.96
N LEU A 199 -2.07 -1.63 12.91
CA LEU A 199 -2.09 -3.09 12.89
C LEU A 199 -0.70 -3.70 12.80
N GLY A 200 0.14 -3.14 11.93
CA GLY A 200 1.48 -3.67 11.68
C GLY A 200 2.15 -3.00 10.49
N LYS A 201 3.25 -3.64 10.04
CA LYS A 201 4.07 -3.20 8.92
C LYS A 201 3.88 -4.13 7.72
N ALA A 202 3.47 -3.56 6.59
CA ALA A 202 3.27 -4.27 5.34
C ALA A 202 4.59 -4.40 4.57
N ASN A 203 4.79 -5.56 3.95
CA ASN A 203 5.93 -5.81 3.06
C ASN A 203 5.94 -4.84 1.87
N LEU A 204 7.10 -4.70 1.24
CA LEU A 204 7.31 -3.78 0.12
C LEU A 204 8.42 -4.32 -0.79
N SER A 205 8.57 -3.76 -1.99
CA SER A 205 9.83 -3.90 -2.71
C SER A 205 10.93 -3.19 -1.92
N GLU A 206 12.03 -3.85 -1.66
CA GLU A 206 13.11 -3.37 -0.80
C GLU A 206 13.60 -1.97 -1.24
N TRP A 207 13.85 -1.07 -0.26
CA TRP A 207 14.19 0.34 -0.49
C TRP A 207 13.21 1.05 -1.43
N ALA A 208 11.91 0.73 -1.31
CA ALA A 208 10.84 1.24 -2.16
C ALA A 208 11.08 1.00 -3.66
N TYR A 209 11.78 -0.09 -4.01
CA TYR A 209 12.13 -0.53 -5.36
C TYR A 209 13.31 0.22 -6.01
N PHE A 210 14.08 1.00 -5.23
CA PHE A 210 15.26 1.69 -5.73
C PHE A 210 16.53 1.05 -5.14
N PHE A 211 16.75 -0.24 -5.47
CA PHE A 211 17.77 -1.11 -4.87
C PHE A 211 18.63 -1.85 -5.90
N CYS A 212 18.02 -2.56 -6.83
CA CYS A 212 18.69 -3.25 -7.93
C CYS A 212 17.89 -3.15 -9.22
N GLU A 213 18.53 -3.39 -10.37
CA GLU A 213 17.90 -3.26 -11.68
C GLU A 213 16.87 -4.37 -11.93
N ASP A 214 17.22 -5.62 -11.59
CA ASP A 214 16.42 -6.82 -11.85
C ASP A 214 15.67 -7.34 -10.61
N CYS A 215 15.51 -6.53 -9.56
CA CYS A 215 14.73 -6.93 -8.39
C CYS A 215 13.26 -7.21 -8.79
N PRO A 216 12.68 -8.34 -8.38
CA PRO A 216 11.27 -8.54 -8.59
C PRO A 216 10.45 -7.58 -7.73
N SER A 217 9.38 -7.02 -8.31
CA SER A 217 8.47 -6.17 -7.55
C SER A 217 7.83 -6.95 -6.41
N GLY A 218 7.90 -6.41 -5.20
CA GLY A 218 7.34 -7.03 -3.99
C GLY A 218 8.29 -7.92 -3.20
N TYR A 219 9.54 -8.06 -3.62
CA TYR A 219 10.56 -8.74 -2.83
C TYR A 219 11.23 -7.79 -1.84
N SER A 220 11.47 -8.30 -0.64
CA SER A 220 12.39 -7.71 0.33
C SER A 220 13.11 -8.81 1.13
N ALA A 221 14.34 -8.56 1.56
CA ALA A 221 15.07 -9.50 2.39
C ALA A 221 14.35 -9.78 3.72
N MET A 222 13.71 -8.75 4.30
CA MET A 222 12.93 -8.89 5.55
C MET A 222 11.65 -9.67 5.37
N GLY A 223 10.91 -9.50 4.27
CA GLY A 223 9.55 -10.06 4.11
C GLY A 223 9.44 -11.22 3.12
N GLY A 224 10.46 -11.46 2.28
CA GLY A 224 10.36 -12.37 1.14
C GLY A 224 9.55 -11.76 -0.02
N GLN A 225 9.13 -12.58 -0.97
CA GLN A 225 8.35 -12.17 -2.13
C GLN A 225 6.87 -12.02 -1.76
N THR A 226 6.34 -10.80 -1.85
CA THR A 226 4.89 -10.58 -1.78
C THR A 226 4.22 -11.14 -3.04
N LEU A 227 3.15 -11.92 -2.86
CA LEU A 227 2.44 -12.59 -3.93
C LEU A 227 1.06 -11.95 -4.16
N ASN A 228 0.60 -11.97 -5.41
CA ASN A 228 -0.69 -11.40 -5.77
C ASN A 228 -1.85 -12.33 -5.36
N PRO A 229 -2.81 -11.90 -4.54
CA PRO A 229 -3.91 -12.76 -4.08
C PRO A 229 -4.89 -13.18 -5.20
N TYR A 230 -4.88 -12.53 -6.36
CA TYR A 230 -5.68 -12.94 -7.53
C TYR A 230 -5.02 -14.03 -8.37
N GLY A 231 -3.71 -14.23 -8.23
CA GLY A 231 -2.94 -15.25 -8.94
C GLY A 231 -1.50 -15.25 -8.45
N ARG A 232 -1.23 -16.04 -7.39
CA ARG A 232 0.05 -16.02 -6.65
C ARG A 232 1.28 -16.24 -7.51
N PHE A 233 1.15 -17.08 -8.51
CA PHE A 233 2.23 -17.48 -9.42
C PHE A 233 1.90 -17.17 -10.90
N ASP A 234 0.82 -16.40 -11.15
CA ASP A 234 0.36 -16.07 -12.49
C ASP A 234 0.75 -14.63 -12.87
N PHE A 235 0.77 -13.71 -11.90
CA PHE A 235 1.10 -12.31 -12.15
C PHE A 235 1.66 -11.59 -10.92
N GLY A 236 2.51 -10.58 -11.16
CA GLY A 236 3.13 -9.80 -10.11
C GLY A 236 2.11 -9.00 -9.30
N THR A 237 2.50 -8.67 -8.06
CA THR A 237 1.66 -7.92 -7.12
C THR A 237 1.69 -6.41 -7.34
N GLY A 238 2.56 -5.93 -8.26
CA GLY A 238 2.87 -4.50 -8.30
C GLY A 238 3.68 -4.05 -7.08
N GLY A 239 4.19 -2.84 -7.12
CA GLY A 239 5.03 -2.31 -6.05
C GLY A 239 5.33 -0.81 -6.27
N SER A 240 6.04 -0.24 -5.32
CA SER A 240 6.71 -0.86 -4.15
C SER A 240 5.82 -1.09 -2.92
N SER A 241 4.59 -0.56 -2.80
CA SER A 241 3.68 -0.80 -1.66
C SER A 241 2.96 -2.15 -1.78
N SER A 242 3.72 -3.22 -2.06
CA SER A 242 3.22 -4.54 -2.44
C SER A 242 2.37 -5.19 -1.36
N GLY A 243 2.86 -5.24 -0.12
CA GLY A 243 2.13 -5.80 1.02
C GLY A 243 0.93 -4.96 1.42
N SER A 244 0.99 -3.62 1.26
CA SER A 244 -0.18 -2.74 1.45
C SER A 244 -1.28 -3.10 0.46
N GLY A 245 -0.94 -3.32 -0.83
CA GLY A 245 -1.88 -3.77 -1.86
C GLY A 245 -2.39 -5.18 -1.61
N ALA A 246 -1.51 -6.18 -1.60
CA ALA A 246 -1.89 -7.58 -1.46
C ALA A 246 -2.63 -7.86 -0.14
N GLY A 247 -2.16 -7.31 0.98
CA GLY A 247 -2.79 -7.46 2.28
C GLY A 247 -4.19 -6.84 2.35
N THR A 248 -4.40 -5.65 1.77
CA THR A 248 -5.72 -5.02 1.68
C THR A 248 -6.67 -5.83 0.80
N ALA A 249 -6.18 -6.34 -0.34
CA ALA A 249 -6.97 -7.18 -1.24
C ALA A 249 -7.41 -8.49 -0.59
N ALA A 250 -6.50 -9.13 0.18
CA ALA A 250 -6.76 -10.36 0.93
C ALA A 250 -7.53 -10.12 2.25
N ASN A 251 -7.94 -8.88 2.55
CA ASN A 251 -8.59 -8.51 3.82
C ASN A 251 -7.73 -8.81 5.06
N PHE A 252 -6.44 -8.49 5.04
CA PHE A 252 -5.57 -8.54 6.23
C PHE A 252 -5.71 -7.29 7.11
N ALA A 253 -6.27 -6.23 6.56
CA ALA A 253 -6.63 -5.00 7.27
C ALA A 253 -7.86 -4.35 6.64
N THR A 254 -8.45 -3.38 7.34
CA THR A 254 -9.54 -2.58 6.77
C THR A 254 -8.99 -1.68 5.65
N VAL A 255 -7.88 -1.02 5.89
CA VAL A 255 -7.18 -0.10 4.98
C VAL A 255 -5.68 -0.17 5.16
N ALA A 256 -4.91 0.30 4.17
CA ALA A 256 -3.46 0.40 4.27
C ALA A 256 -2.94 1.75 3.76
N VAL A 257 -1.79 2.14 4.29
CA VAL A 257 -1.00 3.27 3.82
C VAL A 257 0.12 2.76 2.93
N GLY A 258 0.25 3.34 1.74
CA GLY A 258 1.39 3.18 0.85
C GLY A 258 2.28 4.42 0.81
N SER A 259 3.37 4.34 0.06
CA SER A 259 4.14 5.50 -0.37
C SER A 259 4.48 5.37 -1.85
N GLU A 260 4.61 6.50 -2.51
CA GLU A 260 4.94 6.55 -3.93
C GLU A 260 5.97 7.63 -4.23
N THR A 261 6.98 7.25 -4.98
CA THR A 261 7.88 8.14 -5.70
C THR A 261 7.43 8.27 -7.15
N SER A 262 7.16 7.12 -7.80
CA SER A 262 6.65 7.04 -9.19
C SER A 262 5.95 5.69 -9.40
N GLY A 263 4.64 5.61 -9.17
CA GLY A 263 3.81 4.42 -9.39
C GLY A 263 3.64 3.50 -8.18
N SER A 264 4.29 3.77 -7.04
CA SER A 264 4.35 2.80 -5.92
C SER A 264 3.10 2.72 -5.04
N ILE A 265 2.06 3.53 -5.28
CA ILE A 265 0.69 3.37 -4.78
C ILE A 265 -0.19 2.87 -5.92
N LEU A 266 -0.10 3.51 -7.09
CA LEU A 266 -0.94 3.21 -8.25
C LEU A 266 -0.73 1.79 -8.78
N SER A 267 0.52 1.32 -8.86
CA SER A 267 0.87 -0.02 -9.35
C SER A 267 0.29 -1.14 -8.47
N PRO A 268 0.59 -1.21 -7.15
CA PRO A 268 0.02 -2.26 -6.32
C PRO A 268 -1.50 -2.13 -6.13
N ALA A 269 -2.06 -0.92 -6.16
CA ALA A 269 -3.51 -0.77 -6.09
C ALA A 269 -4.20 -1.33 -7.33
N SER A 270 -3.75 -0.98 -8.55
CA SER A 270 -4.32 -1.53 -9.78
C SER A 270 -4.11 -3.03 -9.92
N ALA A 271 -2.90 -3.54 -9.59
CA ALA A 271 -2.60 -4.97 -9.66
C ALA A 271 -3.39 -5.83 -8.67
N ASN A 272 -3.95 -5.23 -7.61
CA ASN A 272 -4.72 -5.92 -6.56
C ASN A 272 -6.19 -5.47 -6.49
N SER A 273 -6.71 -4.86 -7.57
CA SER A 273 -8.12 -4.43 -7.66
C SER A 273 -8.55 -3.55 -6.48
N LEU A 274 -7.79 -2.49 -6.24
CA LEU A 274 -7.97 -1.55 -5.13
C LEU A 274 -8.03 -0.11 -5.64
N VAL A 275 -8.53 0.76 -4.79
CA VAL A 275 -8.40 2.20 -4.91
C VAL A 275 -7.05 2.62 -4.33
N GLY A 276 -6.25 3.34 -5.12
CA GLY A 276 -4.99 3.92 -4.69
C GLY A 276 -4.95 5.41 -5.00
N LEU A 277 -4.82 6.24 -3.98
CA LEU A 277 -4.67 7.68 -4.13
C LEU A 277 -3.21 8.08 -3.90
N LYS A 278 -2.53 8.53 -4.95
CA LYS A 278 -1.28 9.27 -4.87
C LYS A 278 -1.62 10.76 -4.82
N PRO A 279 -1.54 11.41 -3.67
CA PRO A 279 -1.83 12.84 -3.61
C PRO A 279 -0.68 13.68 -4.20
N THR A 280 -0.89 14.96 -4.32
CA THR A 280 0.16 15.94 -4.62
C THR A 280 1.25 15.86 -3.55
N THR A 281 2.53 15.85 -3.94
CA THR A 281 3.65 15.90 -2.99
C THR A 281 3.52 17.14 -2.10
N GLY A 282 3.60 16.93 -0.79
CA GLY A 282 3.34 17.97 0.21
C GLY A 282 1.87 18.11 0.65
N SER A 283 0.93 17.29 0.14
CA SER A 283 -0.42 17.19 0.71
C SER A 283 -0.44 16.41 2.02
N LEU A 284 0.40 15.37 2.13
CA LEU A 284 0.65 14.59 3.32
C LEU A 284 2.13 14.66 3.69
N SER A 285 2.43 14.72 4.98
CA SER A 285 3.82 14.78 5.48
C SER A 285 4.59 13.49 5.21
N ARG A 286 5.88 13.65 4.92
CA ARG A 286 6.85 12.56 4.75
C ARG A 286 7.83 12.44 5.92
N SER A 287 7.68 13.28 6.97
CA SER A 287 8.55 13.22 8.16
C SER A 287 8.45 11.84 8.83
N GLY A 288 9.60 11.17 9.00
CA GLY A 288 9.70 9.82 9.55
C GLY A 288 9.38 8.70 8.55
N VAL A 289 9.37 8.99 7.25
CA VAL A 289 9.27 8.00 6.16
C VAL A 289 10.66 7.80 5.56
N VAL A 290 11.11 6.55 5.40
CA VAL A 290 12.39 6.24 4.71
C VAL A 290 12.27 6.68 3.26
N PRO A 291 13.14 7.58 2.78
CA PRO A 291 12.97 8.28 1.50
C PRO A 291 13.62 7.55 0.32
N ILE A 292 13.17 7.93 -0.90
CA ILE A 292 13.97 7.91 -2.13
C ILE A 292 14.26 9.36 -2.55
N SER A 293 13.21 10.19 -2.64
CA SER A 293 13.31 11.51 -3.27
C SER A 293 12.47 12.54 -2.54
N SER A 294 13.09 13.57 -2.00
CA SER A 294 12.39 14.71 -1.40
C SER A 294 11.56 15.51 -2.42
N THR A 295 11.85 15.38 -3.71
CA THR A 295 11.08 16.02 -4.79
C THR A 295 9.78 15.29 -5.09
N LEU A 296 9.78 13.95 -5.08
CA LEU A 296 8.69 13.14 -5.63
C LEU A 296 7.90 12.35 -4.59
N ASP A 297 8.53 11.96 -3.47
CA ASP A 297 7.90 11.07 -2.49
C ASP A 297 6.62 11.66 -1.90
N THR A 298 5.61 10.81 -1.78
CA THR A 298 4.39 11.08 -1.03
C THR A 298 3.89 9.80 -0.36
N THR A 299 3.09 9.91 0.68
CA THR A 299 2.30 8.81 1.24
C THR A 299 0.87 8.90 0.74
N GLY A 300 0.11 7.81 0.83
CA GLY A 300 -1.29 7.86 0.43
C GLY A 300 -2.06 6.56 0.72
N PRO A 301 -3.41 6.64 0.63
CA PRO A 301 -4.31 5.53 0.87
C PRO A 301 -4.21 4.43 -0.20
N ILE A 302 -4.30 3.17 0.28
CA ILE A 302 -4.60 1.98 -0.54
C ILE A 302 -5.78 1.27 0.14
N THR A 303 -6.95 1.29 -0.51
CA THR A 303 -8.22 0.89 0.10
C THR A 303 -9.08 0.09 -0.89
N ARG A 304 -10.17 -0.51 -0.39
CA ARG A 304 -11.09 -1.27 -1.24
C ARG A 304 -12.13 -0.42 -1.94
N ASN A 305 -12.36 0.82 -1.47
CA ASN A 305 -13.33 1.76 -2.01
C ASN A 305 -12.87 3.20 -1.76
N ILE A 306 -13.47 4.16 -2.49
CA ILE A 306 -13.09 5.57 -2.41
C ILE A 306 -13.51 6.22 -1.10
N ALA A 307 -14.63 5.80 -0.49
CA ALA A 307 -15.07 6.36 0.78
C ALA A 307 -14.00 6.14 1.86
N ASP A 308 -13.43 4.94 1.93
CA ASP A 308 -12.35 4.60 2.86
C ASP A 308 -11.05 5.34 2.53
N ALA A 309 -10.76 5.60 1.24
CA ALA A 309 -9.60 6.40 0.83
C ALA A 309 -9.71 7.84 1.33
N VAL A 310 -10.90 8.44 1.24
CA VAL A 310 -11.19 9.78 1.77
C VAL A 310 -11.03 9.81 3.29
N ILE A 311 -11.59 8.84 4.02
CA ILE A 311 -11.48 8.75 5.48
C ILE A 311 -10.01 8.63 5.90
N LEU A 312 -9.25 7.74 5.23
CA LEU A 312 -7.85 7.50 5.56
C LEU A 312 -6.97 8.72 5.25
N PHE A 313 -7.18 9.37 4.07
CA PHE A 313 -6.49 10.59 3.70
C PHE A 313 -6.71 11.69 4.75
N ASN A 314 -7.97 11.99 5.10
CA ASN A 314 -8.31 13.01 6.09
C ASN A 314 -7.74 12.70 7.48
N ALA A 315 -7.65 11.42 7.84
CA ALA A 315 -7.06 11.01 9.12
C ALA A 315 -5.54 11.21 9.17
N MET A 316 -4.84 11.18 8.03
CA MET A 316 -3.40 11.44 7.91
C MET A 316 -3.09 12.93 7.71
N ALA A 317 -4.02 13.71 7.18
CA ALA A 317 -3.81 15.11 6.81
C ALA A 317 -3.50 16.01 8.01
N GLY A 318 -2.70 17.04 7.76
CA GLY A 318 -2.29 18.06 8.73
C GLY A 318 -0.99 18.71 8.30
N PHE A 319 -0.78 19.96 8.71
CA PHE A 319 0.43 20.69 8.42
C PHE A 319 1.60 20.23 9.32
N ASP A 320 2.73 19.97 8.71
CA ASP A 320 4.00 19.63 9.37
C ASP A 320 5.07 20.63 8.94
N GLU A 321 5.54 21.46 9.87
CA GLU A 321 6.59 22.44 9.63
C GLU A 321 7.96 21.84 9.32
N ASN A 322 8.15 20.53 9.61
CA ASN A 322 9.40 19.83 9.35
C ASN A 322 9.47 19.24 7.93
N ASP A 323 8.35 19.15 7.22
CA ASP A 323 8.34 18.73 5.81
C ASP A 323 8.35 19.94 4.88
N MET A 324 9.52 20.25 4.33
CA MET A 324 9.74 21.42 3.47
C MET A 324 8.93 21.43 2.17
N ALA A 325 8.35 20.31 1.76
CA ALA A 325 7.47 20.27 0.59
C ALA A 325 6.04 20.66 0.91
N MET A 326 5.65 20.77 2.19
CA MET A 326 4.28 21.11 2.57
C MET A 326 4.01 22.61 2.46
N PRO A 327 3.15 23.06 1.53
CA PRO A 327 2.68 24.44 1.52
C PRO A 327 1.67 24.67 2.65
N LEU A 328 1.52 25.93 3.09
CA LEU A 328 0.57 26.28 4.16
C LEU A 328 -0.88 25.87 3.86
N LEU A 329 -1.28 25.83 2.59
CA LEU A 329 -2.61 25.37 2.20
C LEU A 329 -2.90 23.90 2.58
N SER A 330 -1.88 23.07 2.79
CA SER A 330 -2.04 21.68 3.22
C SER A 330 -2.63 21.56 4.64
N ALA A 331 -2.58 22.62 5.44
CA ALA A 331 -3.19 22.66 6.77
C ALA A 331 -4.71 22.43 6.76
N ASP A 332 -5.36 22.92 5.71
CA ASP A 332 -6.83 22.89 5.55
C ASP A 332 -7.30 21.89 4.49
N LEU A 333 -6.37 21.10 3.91
CA LEU A 333 -6.73 20.13 2.87
C LEU A 333 -7.56 19.00 3.48
N SER A 334 -8.78 18.87 2.99
CA SER A 334 -9.73 17.83 3.38
C SER A 334 -10.53 17.39 2.16
N LEU A 335 -10.70 16.08 2.01
CA LEU A 335 -11.47 15.50 0.93
C LEU A 335 -12.89 15.16 1.40
N ILE A 336 -13.84 15.26 0.47
CA ILE A 336 -15.26 14.99 0.74
C ILE A 336 -15.72 13.86 -0.18
N TYR A 337 -16.25 12.78 0.40
CA TYR A 337 -16.92 11.75 -0.37
C TYR A 337 -18.34 12.22 -0.73
N ARG A 338 -18.61 12.37 -2.03
CA ARG A 338 -19.92 12.75 -2.55
C ARG A 338 -20.12 12.21 -3.96
N THR A 339 -21.35 11.94 -4.32
CA THR A 339 -21.72 11.63 -5.70
C THR A 339 -21.94 12.93 -6.46
N VAL A 340 -21.30 13.07 -7.62
CA VAL A 340 -21.49 14.18 -8.54
C VAL A 340 -22.05 13.68 -9.87
N ASP A 341 -22.66 14.60 -10.62
CA ASP A 341 -23.03 14.40 -12.01
C ASP A 341 -21.79 14.60 -12.89
N LEU A 342 -21.65 13.77 -13.94
CA LEU A 342 -20.59 13.93 -14.94
C LEU A 342 -20.94 14.92 -16.04
N ASN A 343 -22.17 15.41 -16.09
CA ASN A 343 -22.57 16.43 -17.07
C ASN A 343 -21.68 17.66 -17.00
N GLY A 344 -21.10 18.02 -18.14
CA GLY A 344 -20.15 19.12 -18.26
C GLY A 344 -18.72 18.82 -17.81
N LYS A 345 -18.43 17.59 -17.31
CA LYS A 345 -17.07 17.16 -17.02
C LYS A 345 -16.34 16.75 -18.29
N ARG A 346 -15.14 17.30 -18.47
CA ARG A 346 -14.29 17.06 -19.65
C ARG A 346 -13.15 16.12 -19.28
N LEU A 347 -13.19 14.91 -19.82
CA LEU A 347 -12.25 13.83 -19.52
C LEU A 347 -11.33 13.59 -20.71
N GLY A 348 -10.04 13.81 -20.52
CA GLY A 348 -9.04 13.58 -21.56
C GLY A 348 -8.80 12.11 -21.81
N ALA A 349 -9.03 11.63 -23.01
CA ALA A 349 -8.78 10.26 -23.43
C ALA A 349 -7.49 10.19 -24.25
N LEU A 350 -6.52 9.40 -23.78
CA LEU A 350 -5.22 9.24 -24.44
C LEU A 350 -5.33 8.28 -25.63
N GLU A 351 -4.99 8.76 -26.85
CA GLU A 351 -5.06 7.97 -28.08
C GLU A 351 -4.18 6.71 -28.08
N ASN A 352 -3.09 6.69 -27.30
CA ASN A 352 -2.21 5.51 -27.21
C ASN A 352 -2.85 4.29 -26.52
N PHE A 353 -4.08 4.42 -25.99
CA PHE A 353 -4.89 3.33 -25.46
C PHE A 353 -6.10 2.97 -26.33
N ALA A 354 -6.16 3.46 -27.58
CA ALA A 354 -7.28 3.21 -28.49
C ALA A 354 -7.57 1.71 -28.72
N ASP A 355 -6.54 0.87 -28.67
CA ASP A 355 -6.66 -0.59 -28.85
C ASP A 355 -6.88 -1.34 -27.51
N ASN A 356 -7.00 -0.66 -26.37
CA ASN A 356 -7.24 -1.30 -25.08
C ASN A 356 -8.74 -1.44 -24.81
N GLU A 357 -9.26 -2.68 -24.83
CA GLU A 357 -10.70 -2.96 -24.66
C GLU A 357 -11.26 -2.37 -23.35
N PHE A 358 -10.58 -2.55 -22.22
CA PHE A 358 -11.03 -2.00 -20.94
C PHE A 358 -11.10 -0.48 -20.94
N TYR A 359 -10.13 0.15 -21.60
CA TYR A 359 -10.11 1.61 -21.72
C TYR A 359 -11.28 2.11 -22.56
N GLN A 360 -11.54 1.47 -23.71
CA GLN A 360 -12.66 1.84 -24.57
C GLN A 360 -14.02 1.63 -23.89
N GLU A 361 -14.22 0.50 -23.20
CA GLU A 361 -15.41 0.25 -22.41
C GLU A 361 -15.61 1.32 -21.31
N ALA A 362 -14.52 1.77 -20.67
CA ALA A 362 -14.59 2.85 -19.68
C ALA A 362 -14.97 4.19 -20.32
N LEU A 363 -14.42 4.55 -21.49
CA LEU A 363 -14.77 5.77 -22.20
C LEU A 363 -16.24 5.77 -22.65
N GLU A 364 -16.72 4.65 -23.18
CA GLU A 364 -18.13 4.48 -23.57
C GLU A 364 -19.06 4.62 -22.37
N MET A 365 -18.77 3.91 -21.28
CA MET A 365 -19.54 4.01 -20.02
C MET A 365 -19.60 5.45 -19.49
N LEU A 366 -18.47 6.16 -19.49
CA LEU A 366 -18.41 7.55 -19.02
C LEU A 366 -19.19 8.51 -19.93
N SER A 367 -19.09 8.31 -21.27
CA SER A 367 -19.84 9.09 -22.25
C SER A 367 -21.35 8.85 -22.16
N GLU A 368 -21.81 7.61 -21.95
CA GLU A 368 -23.21 7.29 -21.72
C GLU A 368 -23.77 7.91 -20.42
N ASN A 369 -22.88 8.25 -19.48
CA ASN A 369 -23.22 8.97 -18.24
C ASN A 369 -22.91 10.49 -18.33
N GLU A 370 -23.00 11.06 -19.54
CA GLU A 370 -22.97 12.49 -19.83
C GLU A 370 -21.61 13.18 -19.65
N ALA A 371 -20.50 12.43 -19.47
CA ALA A 371 -19.17 13.00 -19.53
C ALA A 371 -18.79 13.38 -20.97
N SER A 372 -18.08 14.48 -21.14
CA SER A 372 -17.48 14.87 -22.43
C SER A 372 -16.12 14.23 -22.56
N ILE A 373 -16.01 13.19 -23.38
CA ILE A 373 -14.72 12.55 -23.71
C ILE A 373 -14.01 13.40 -24.76
N VAL A 374 -12.74 13.72 -24.51
CA VAL A 374 -11.90 14.56 -25.37
C VAL A 374 -10.63 13.76 -25.71
N ASP A 375 -10.50 13.35 -26.98
CA ASP A 375 -9.30 12.67 -27.46
C ASP A 375 -8.09 13.60 -27.41
N VAL A 376 -7.01 13.13 -26.80
CA VAL A 376 -5.78 13.89 -26.65
C VAL A 376 -4.54 13.07 -26.95
N ILE A 377 -3.52 13.72 -27.50
CA ILE A 377 -2.21 13.14 -27.72
C ILE A 377 -1.24 13.76 -26.71
N MET A 378 -0.62 12.92 -25.88
CA MET A 378 0.39 13.38 -24.95
C MET A 378 1.77 13.31 -25.62
N ASN A 379 2.33 14.49 -25.92
CA ASN A 379 3.68 14.62 -26.43
C ASN A 379 4.65 14.75 -25.24
N TYR A 380 5.03 13.60 -24.69
CA TYR A 380 6.00 13.51 -23.61
C TYR A 380 6.90 12.30 -23.84
N GLU A 381 8.18 12.55 -23.96
CA GLU A 381 9.22 11.51 -23.92
C GLU A 381 9.88 11.53 -22.56
N ARG A 382 10.07 10.35 -21.98
CA ARG A 382 10.78 10.23 -20.69
C ARG A 382 12.21 10.72 -20.88
N ASN A 383 12.54 11.80 -20.19
CA ASN A 383 13.87 12.37 -20.27
C ASN A 383 14.92 11.44 -19.65
N GLU A 384 16.10 11.44 -20.22
CA GLU A 384 17.30 10.88 -19.60
C GLU A 384 17.55 11.58 -18.25
N GLY A 385 18.25 10.89 -17.31
CA GLY A 385 18.60 11.46 -16.01
C GLY A 385 17.57 11.27 -14.88
N PHE A 386 16.43 10.62 -15.13
CA PHE A 386 15.47 10.36 -14.05
C PHE A 386 16.06 9.50 -12.92
N SER A 387 16.82 8.45 -13.26
CA SER A 387 17.51 7.61 -12.28
C SER A 387 18.64 8.37 -11.56
N ASP A 388 19.32 9.29 -12.26
CA ASP A 388 20.36 10.12 -11.68
C ASP A 388 19.78 11.13 -10.67
N LEU A 389 18.60 11.69 -10.96
CA LEU A 389 17.88 12.55 -10.02
C LEU A 389 17.52 11.76 -8.75
N LEU A 390 16.87 10.59 -8.91
CA LEU A 390 16.47 9.75 -7.76
C LEU A 390 17.70 9.31 -6.96
N GLY A 391 18.76 8.87 -7.62
CA GLY A 391 20.00 8.43 -6.97
C GLY A 391 20.66 9.55 -6.18
N SER A 392 20.80 10.74 -6.79
CA SER A 392 21.38 11.91 -6.12
C SER A 392 20.56 12.36 -4.92
N GLU A 393 19.23 12.33 -5.03
CA GLU A 393 18.33 12.67 -3.92
C GLU A 393 18.36 11.60 -2.83
N MET A 394 18.36 10.31 -3.16
CA MET A 394 18.43 9.24 -2.16
C MET A 394 19.76 9.27 -1.40
N VAL A 395 20.89 9.56 -2.05
CA VAL A 395 22.19 9.74 -1.36
C VAL A 395 22.09 10.79 -0.27
N ARG A 396 21.48 11.93 -0.57
CA ARG A 396 21.29 13.04 0.36
C ARG A 396 20.23 12.74 1.42
N ASP A 397 19.05 12.32 0.97
CA ASP A 397 17.84 12.24 1.79
C ASP A 397 17.90 11.07 2.76
N LEU A 398 18.49 9.92 2.36
CA LEU A 398 18.71 8.79 3.25
C LEU A 398 19.66 9.15 4.39
N ALA A 399 20.76 9.86 4.11
CA ALA A 399 21.69 10.31 5.14
C ALA A 399 21.00 11.23 6.16
N LEU A 400 20.16 12.17 5.70
CA LEU A 400 19.36 13.04 6.56
C LEU A 400 18.34 12.26 7.40
N TYR A 401 17.66 11.27 6.79
CA TYR A 401 16.74 10.40 7.51
C TYR A 401 17.46 9.61 8.60
N LEU A 402 18.61 9.00 8.28
CA LEU A 402 19.40 8.22 9.24
C LEU A 402 19.87 9.09 10.41
N GLU A 403 20.31 10.32 10.16
CA GLU A 403 20.71 11.27 11.22
C GLU A 403 19.52 11.65 12.12
N ALA A 404 18.33 11.90 11.53
CA ALA A 404 17.20 12.45 12.26
C ALA A 404 16.33 11.40 12.94
N TYR A 405 16.20 10.20 12.38
CA TYR A 405 15.19 9.22 12.79
C TYR A 405 15.73 7.83 13.13
N SER A 406 16.95 7.45 12.68
CA SER A 406 17.41 6.08 12.90
C SER A 406 17.66 5.75 14.38
N ALA A 407 17.44 4.49 14.74
CA ALA A 407 17.81 3.96 16.04
C ALA A 407 19.35 3.83 16.15
N LYS A 408 19.87 3.86 17.37
CA LYS A 408 21.31 3.78 17.65
C LYS A 408 21.95 2.46 17.22
N GLU A 409 21.13 1.42 17.11
CA GLU A 409 21.50 0.06 16.73
C GLU A 409 21.68 -0.08 15.20
N VAL A 410 21.32 0.93 14.41
CA VAL A 410 21.54 0.97 12.96
C VAL A 410 23.00 1.26 12.68
N GLU A 411 23.66 0.38 11.90
CA GLU A 411 25.10 0.43 11.62
C GLU A 411 25.46 1.26 10.37
N ILE A 412 24.46 1.66 9.59
CA ILE A 412 24.64 2.44 8.36
C ILE A 412 24.31 3.93 8.61
N ASP A 413 25.05 4.81 7.91
CA ASP A 413 24.86 6.26 7.95
C ASP A 413 24.81 6.91 6.55
N SER A 414 25.00 6.11 5.50
CA SER A 414 25.13 6.57 4.11
C SER A 414 24.94 5.42 3.12
N ILE A 415 24.78 5.73 1.83
CA ILE A 415 24.76 4.74 0.75
C ILE A 415 26.06 3.94 0.73
N ALA A 416 27.22 4.57 0.92
CA ALA A 416 28.51 3.91 0.96
C ALA A 416 28.63 2.88 2.10
N SER A 417 28.08 3.18 3.27
CA SER A 417 28.04 2.23 4.39
C SER A 417 27.01 1.13 4.18
N LEU A 418 25.85 1.43 3.55
CA LEU A 418 24.87 0.44 3.15
C LEU A 418 25.43 -0.58 2.16
N ARG A 419 26.12 -0.09 1.10
CA ARG A 419 26.80 -0.94 0.13
C ARG A 419 27.74 -1.94 0.81
N LYS A 420 28.63 -1.45 1.67
CA LYS A 420 29.59 -2.27 2.42
C LYS A 420 28.91 -3.25 3.36
N PHE A 421 27.81 -2.83 4.01
CA PHE A 421 27.02 -3.72 4.84
C PHE A 421 26.45 -4.88 4.03
N ASN A 422 25.91 -4.62 2.84
CA ASN A 422 25.37 -5.67 1.98
C ASN A 422 26.46 -6.63 1.48
N GLU A 423 27.63 -6.10 1.08
CA GLU A 423 28.77 -6.90 0.60
C GLU A 423 29.29 -7.95 1.62
N MET A 424 29.00 -7.79 2.91
CA MET A 424 29.38 -8.79 3.92
C MET A 424 28.60 -10.11 3.82
N ASP A 425 27.39 -10.09 3.22
CA ASP A 425 26.54 -11.27 3.01
C ASP A 425 25.51 -10.98 1.90
N LEU A 426 25.96 -11.00 0.65
CA LEU A 426 25.09 -10.72 -0.50
C LEU A 426 23.94 -11.74 -0.63
N ASP A 427 24.18 -13.01 -0.30
CA ASP A 427 23.17 -14.07 -0.39
C ASP A 427 21.97 -13.79 0.54
N LEU A 428 22.18 -13.11 1.64
CA LEU A 428 21.15 -12.73 2.60
C LEU A 428 20.57 -11.35 2.32
N ARG A 429 21.43 -10.36 1.99
CA ARG A 429 21.11 -8.94 2.02
C ARG A 429 20.81 -8.33 0.65
N ALA A 430 21.32 -8.96 -0.41
CA ALA A 430 21.14 -8.51 -1.79
C ALA A 430 21.13 -9.69 -2.80
N PRO A 431 20.24 -10.70 -2.62
CA PRO A 431 20.27 -11.93 -3.44
C PRO A 431 19.96 -11.68 -4.92
N TYR A 432 19.38 -10.54 -5.27
CA TYR A 432 19.11 -10.11 -6.65
C TYR A 432 20.11 -9.06 -7.17
N GLY A 433 21.17 -8.75 -6.41
CA GLY A 433 22.11 -7.67 -6.70
C GLY A 433 21.75 -6.36 -5.98
N GLN A 434 22.58 -5.34 -6.19
CA GLN A 434 22.41 -3.99 -5.61
C GLN A 434 22.92 -2.89 -6.57
N GLU A 435 22.68 -3.06 -7.87
CA GLU A 435 23.26 -2.23 -8.93
C GLU A 435 22.92 -0.75 -8.76
N LEU A 436 21.71 -0.42 -8.27
CA LEU A 436 21.33 0.97 -8.02
C LEU A 436 22.03 1.55 -6.79
N ILE A 437 22.34 0.72 -5.76
CA ILE A 437 23.18 1.16 -4.64
C ILE A 437 24.62 1.41 -5.11
N ASP A 438 25.16 0.53 -5.96
CA ASP A 438 26.50 0.71 -6.54
C ASP A 438 26.56 1.96 -7.41
N MET A 439 25.55 2.19 -8.26
CA MET A 439 25.40 3.39 -9.08
C MET A 439 25.38 4.66 -8.20
N MET A 440 24.58 4.66 -7.12
CA MET A 440 24.49 5.80 -6.20
C MET A 440 25.80 6.09 -5.47
N ASP A 441 26.57 5.07 -5.08
CA ASP A 441 27.88 5.24 -4.43
C ASP A 441 28.93 5.86 -5.37
N GLU A 442 28.76 5.65 -6.68
CA GLU A 442 29.63 6.21 -7.72
C GLU A 442 29.14 7.56 -8.27
N LEU A 443 27.87 7.91 -8.01
CA LEU A 443 27.24 9.13 -8.54
C LEU A 443 27.82 10.37 -7.85
N ALA A 444 28.36 11.29 -8.64
CA ALA A 444 29.06 12.48 -8.16
C ALA A 444 28.53 13.79 -8.79
N LEU A 445 27.20 13.92 -8.89
CA LEU A 445 26.61 15.17 -9.37
C LEU A 445 26.75 16.28 -8.31
N ALA A 446 27.14 17.48 -8.75
CA ALA A 446 27.14 18.62 -7.87
C ALA A 446 25.71 19.06 -7.53
N PRO A 447 25.44 19.61 -6.33
CA PRO A 447 24.09 20.02 -5.93
C PRO A 447 23.36 20.92 -6.95
N ALA A 448 24.10 21.85 -7.60
CA ALA A 448 23.53 22.73 -8.63
C ALA A 448 23.13 21.96 -9.91
N ASP A 449 23.85 20.89 -10.25
CA ASP A 449 23.52 20.05 -11.41
C ASP A 449 22.25 19.21 -11.12
N VAL A 450 22.11 18.71 -9.88
CA VAL A 450 20.91 18.01 -9.42
C VAL A 450 19.69 18.94 -9.46
N GLU A 451 19.83 20.19 -8.99
CA GLU A 451 18.77 21.20 -9.07
C GLU A 451 18.36 21.49 -10.52
N SER A 452 19.34 21.66 -11.39
CA SER A 452 19.10 21.93 -12.81
C SER A 452 18.39 20.75 -13.49
N LEU A 453 18.83 19.52 -13.21
CA LEU A 453 18.23 18.30 -13.72
C LEU A 453 16.78 18.12 -13.23
N ARG A 454 16.53 18.34 -11.93
CA ARG A 454 15.19 18.32 -11.35
C ARG A 454 14.27 19.33 -12.06
N ASP A 455 14.72 20.58 -12.18
CA ASP A 455 13.93 21.67 -12.76
C ASP A 455 13.62 21.39 -14.24
N GLU A 456 14.54 20.80 -14.99
CA GLU A 456 14.35 20.36 -16.37
C GLU A 456 13.28 19.26 -16.46
N LEU A 457 13.46 18.16 -15.69
CA LEU A 457 12.55 17.02 -15.69
C LEU A 457 11.13 17.44 -15.29
N GLN A 458 10.99 18.25 -14.22
CA GLN A 458 9.71 18.75 -13.76
C GLN A 458 9.07 19.71 -14.76
N SER A 459 9.83 20.63 -15.35
CA SER A 459 9.33 21.59 -16.34
C SER A 459 8.78 20.87 -17.58
N ASN A 460 9.49 19.86 -18.07
CA ASN A 460 9.06 19.07 -19.24
C ASN A 460 7.78 18.28 -18.95
N ALA A 461 7.71 17.58 -17.82
CA ALA A 461 6.53 16.80 -17.44
C ALA A 461 5.31 17.72 -17.18
N LYS A 462 5.54 18.81 -16.45
CA LYS A 462 4.51 19.80 -16.15
C LYS A 462 4.01 20.49 -17.38
N GLY A 463 4.91 20.96 -18.28
CA GLY A 463 4.54 21.60 -19.53
C GLY A 463 3.68 20.71 -20.44
N ALA A 464 4.02 19.41 -20.54
CA ALA A 464 3.23 18.46 -21.32
C ALA A 464 1.80 18.27 -20.76
N LEU A 465 1.66 18.14 -19.44
CA LEU A 465 0.34 18.00 -18.81
C LEU A 465 -0.45 19.33 -18.78
N GLU A 466 0.17 20.44 -18.40
CA GLU A 466 -0.49 21.75 -18.40
C GLU A 466 -1.04 22.13 -19.78
N TYR A 467 -0.32 21.81 -20.86
CA TYR A 467 -0.81 22.01 -22.21
C TYR A 467 -2.15 21.29 -22.44
N LEU A 468 -2.24 19.99 -22.07
CA LEU A 468 -3.46 19.21 -22.23
C LEU A 468 -4.62 19.79 -21.41
N PHE A 469 -4.36 20.08 -20.14
CA PHE A 469 -5.39 20.60 -19.24
C PHE A 469 -5.90 21.98 -19.67
N THR A 470 -5.02 22.84 -20.17
CA THR A 470 -5.36 24.21 -20.56
C THR A 470 -5.99 24.27 -21.95
N GLU A 471 -5.37 23.64 -22.96
CA GLU A 471 -5.83 23.69 -24.35
C GLU A 471 -7.18 22.99 -24.54
N PHE A 472 -7.37 21.86 -23.83
CA PHE A 472 -8.58 21.06 -23.95
C PHE A 472 -9.57 21.27 -22.80
N GLU A 473 -9.29 22.18 -21.86
CA GLU A 473 -10.13 22.49 -20.68
C GLU A 473 -10.53 21.23 -19.90
N LEU A 474 -9.57 20.33 -19.59
CA LEU A 474 -9.84 19.05 -18.96
C LEU A 474 -10.05 19.16 -17.44
N ASP A 475 -11.03 18.44 -16.91
CA ASP A 475 -11.16 18.20 -15.45
C ASP A 475 -10.16 17.13 -14.99
N VAL A 476 -10.02 16.02 -15.72
CA VAL A 476 -9.05 14.94 -15.48
C VAL A 476 -8.55 14.35 -16.78
N LEU A 477 -7.37 13.73 -16.73
CA LEU A 477 -6.80 12.90 -17.77
C LEU A 477 -6.95 11.43 -17.39
N LEU A 478 -7.39 10.59 -18.31
CA LEU A 478 -7.61 9.16 -18.11
C LEU A 478 -6.39 8.33 -18.56
N SER A 479 -6.05 7.31 -17.77
CA SER A 479 -4.96 6.37 -18.04
C SER A 479 -5.33 4.96 -17.56
N ILE A 480 -4.49 3.97 -17.84
CA ILE A 480 -4.66 2.56 -17.42
C ILE A 480 -3.57 2.16 -16.43
N ASN A 481 -3.98 1.51 -15.34
CA ASN A 481 -3.08 1.04 -14.29
C ASN A 481 -2.14 2.18 -13.82
N ASN A 482 -0.81 1.97 -13.82
CA ASN A 482 0.19 2.97 -13.46
C ASN A 482 0.97 3.54 -14.65
N ARG A 483 0.43 3.46 -15.87
CA ARG A 483 1.17 3.77 -17.11
C ARG A 483 1.77 5.17 -17.15
N HIS A 484 1.09 6.16 -16.58
CA HIS A 484 1.52 7.56 -16.58
C HIS A 484 1.93 8.07 -15.18
N ALA A 485 2.28 7.16 -14.27
CA ALA A 485 2.71 7.51 -12.91
C ALA A 485 3.97 8.40 -12.91
N ASN A 486 4.91 8.15 -13.82
CA ASN A 486 6.16 8.93 -13.90
C ASN A 486 5.91 10.40 -14.24
N ILE A 487 5.15 10.68 -15.30
CA ILE A 487 4.85 12.07 -15.69
C ILE A 487 4.00 12.77 -14.62
N ALA A 488 3.03 12.08 -14.00
CA ALA A 488 2.23 12.62 -12.93
C ALA A 488 3.09 12.95 -11.69
N ALA A 489 4.06 12.10 -11.35
CA ALA A 489 5.00 12.34 -10.25
C ALA A 489 5.88 13.57 -10.51
N LEU A 490 6.55 13.63 -11.67
CA LEU A 490 7.42 14.74 -12.05
C LEU A 490 6.68 16.07 -12.15
N ALA A 491 5.45 16.08 -12.68
CA ALA A 491 4.61 17.27 -12.73
C ALA A 491 4.01 17.67 -11.36
N ASN A 492 4.22 16.84 -10.32
CA ASN A 492 3.57 16.95 -9.02
C ASN A 492 2.03 16.93 -9.10
N TYR A 493 1.47 16.13 -10.00
CA TYR A 493 0.03 15.97 -10.20
C TYR A 493 -0.49 14.78 -9.41
N PRO A 494 -1.60 14.90 -8.65
CA PRO A 494 -2.22 13.78 -7.97
C PRO A 494 -2.82 12.79 -8.97
N ALA A 495 -2.91 11.53 -8.55
CA ALA A 495 -3.51 10.48 -9.35
C ALA A 495 -4.31 9.50 -8.47
N LEU A 496 -5.40 8.97 -9.04
CA LEU A 496 -6.29 8.02 -8.38
C LEU A 496 -6.51 6.83 -9.31
N THR A 497 -6.12 5.62 -8.89
CA THR A 497 -6.49 4.39 -9.59
C THR A 497 -7.71 3.75 -8.95
N ILE A 498 -8.59 3.17 -9.78
CA ILE A 498 -9.87 2.59 -9.37
C ILE A 498 -10.05 1.26 -10.09
N PRO A 499 -10.57 0.19 -9.44
CA PRO A 499 -10.85 -1.08 -10.12
C PRO A 499 -11.78 -0.89 -11.33
N LEU A 500 -11.35 -1.38 -12.50
CA LEU A 500 -12.11 -1.29 -13.74
C LEU A 500 -12.67 -2.64 -14.19
N GLY A 501 -11.92 -3.72 -13.96
CA GLY A 501 -12.30 -5.05 -14.41
C GLY A 501 -11.19 -6.07 -14.22
N TYR A 502 -11.33 -7.19 -14.94
CA TYR A 502 -10.36 -8.29 -14.89
C TYR A 502 -10.17 -8.86 -16.30
N GLU A 503 -8.92 -9.06 -16.70
CA GLU A 503 -8.60 -9.81 -17.91
C GLU A 503 -9.18 -11.25 -17.84
N ALA A 504 -9.23 -11.93 -18.98
CA ALA A 504 -9.66 -13.33 -19.04
C ALA A 504 -8.82 -14.27 -18.13
N SER A 505 -7.57 -13.91 -17.86
CA SER A 505 -6.67 -14.58 -16.91
C SER A 505 -7.10 -14.41 -15.46
N GLY A 506 -7.97 -13.45 -15.15
CA GLY A 506 -8.32 -13.02 -13.79
C GLY A 506 -7.44 -11.89 -13.25
N ARG A 507 -6.49 -11.39 -14.05
CA ARG A 507 -5.62 -10.26 -13.68
C ARG A 507 -6.44 -8.98 -13.55
N PRO A 508 -6.34 -8.24 -12.43
CA PRO A 508 -7.03 -6.97 -12.26
C PRO A 508 -6.53 -5.88 -13.23
N VAL A 509 -7.45 -5.00 -13.64
CA VAL A 509 -7.18 -3.79 -14.42
C VAL A 509 -7.77 -2.59 -13.68
N GLY A 510 -7.02 -1.48 -13.61
CA GLY A 510 -7.44 -0.23 -12.99
C GLY A 510 -7.56 0.90 -14.00
N LEU A 511 -8.59 1.75 -13.88
CA LEU A 511 -8.65 3.06 -14.51
C LEU A 511 -7.96 4.07 -13.61
N THR A 512 -7.03 4.86 -14.17
CA THR A 512 -6.30 5.88 -13.42
C THR A 512 -6.68 7.27 -13.91
N LEU A 513 -7.05 8.12 -12.97
CA LEU A 513 -7.38 9.52 -13.15
C LEU A 513 -6.19 10.37 -12.72
N ILE A 514 -5.82 11.39 -13.49
CA ILE A 514 -4.75 12.35 -13.18
C ILE A 514 -5.38 13.75 -13.22
N ALA A 515 -5.06 14.61 -12.26
CA ALA A 515 -5.55 15.98 -12.18
C ALA A 515 -4.42 16.98 -11.86
N PRO A 516 -4.59 18.28 -12.09
CA PRO A 516 -3.62 19.29 -11.68
C PRO A 516 -3.32 19.28 -10.18
N SER A 517 -2.15 19.77 -9.79
CA SER A 517 -1.69 19.81 -8.38
C SER A 517 -2.77 20.37 -7.44
N PHE A 518 -2.98 19.72 -6.31
CA PHE A 518 -3.99 20.05 -5.28
C PHE A 518 -5.45 19.98 -5.76
N GLN A 519 -5.73 19.21 -6.83
CA GLN A 519 -7.08 18.90 -7.31
C GLN A 519 -7.51 17.47 -6.96
N GLU A 520 -7.08 16.95 -5.82
CA GLU A 520 -7.49 15.62 -5.34
C GLU A 520 -9.00 15.47 -5.24
N GLN A 521 -9.72 16.56 -4.91
CA GLN A 521 -11.18 16.53 -4.85
C GLN A 521 -11.83 16.24 -6.22
N ALA A 522 -11.24 16.73 -7.31
CA ALA A 522 -11.74 16.42 -8.65
C ALA A 522 -11.57 14.92 -8.97
N LEU A 523 -10.45 14.32 -8.55
CA LEU A 523 -10.22 12.88 -8.68
C LEU A 523 -11.25 12.07 -7.90
N ILE A 524 -11.53 12.48 -6.65
CA ILE A 524 -12.51 11.80 -5.78
C ILE A 524 -13.91 11.93 -6.39
N ASP A 525 -14.33 13.14 -6.79
CA ASP A 525 -15.66 13.40 -7.34
C ASP A 525 -15.95 12.50 -8.58
N ILE A 526 -15.04 12.48 -9.55
CA ILE A 526 -15.18 11.66 -10.76
C ILE A 526 -15.00 10.17 -10.42
N GLY A 527 -14.03 9.85 -9.55
CA GLY A 527 -13.74 8.49 -9.12
C GLY A 527 -14.93 7.80 -8.44
N VAL A 528 -15.65 8.49 -7.56
CA VAL A 528 -16.87 7.98 -6.92
C VAL A 528 -17.89 7.56 -7.97
N ARG A 529 -18.02 8.33 -9.06
CA ARG A 529 -18.95 7.98 -10.13
C ARG A 529 -18.48 6.77 -10.92
N VAL A 530 -17.17 6.68 -11.23
CA VAL A 530 -16.56 5.49 -11.86
C VAL A 530 -16.81 4.25 -11.01
N GLU A 531 -16.50 4.30 -9.70
CA GLU A 531 -16.70 3.18 -8.78
C GLU A 531 -18.15 2.71 -8.73
N GLN A 532 -19.13 3.65 -8.71
CA GLN A 532 -20.55 3.34 -8.72
C GLN A 532 -21.02 2.67 -10.02
N LEU A 533 -20.44 3.06 -11.14
CA LEU A 533 -20.79 2.52 -12.46
C LEU A 533 -20.17 1.14 -12.71
N THR A 534 -18.91 0.95 -12.33
CA THR A 534 -18.19 -0.30 -12.58
C THR A 534 -18.51 -1.39 -11.57
N GLN A 535 -18.57 -1.05 -10.28
CA GLN A 535 -18.64 -2.00 -9.17
C GLN A 535 -17.71 -3.22 -9.38
N ALA A 536 -16.54 -2.95 -9.94
CA ALA A 536 -15.69 -3.99 -10.52
C ALA A 536 -14.98 -4.85 -9.47
N ARG A 537 -14.75 -4.31 -8.25
CA ARG A 537 -14.01 -5.04 -7.23
C ARG A 537 -14.72 -6.30 -6.78
N ARG A 538 -13.95 -7.38 -6.58
CA ARG A 538 -14.39 -8.64 -5.95
C ARG A 538 -13.29 -9.18 -5.04
N ILE A 539 -13.67 -9.90 -3.98
CA ILE A 539 -12.70 -10.58 -3.11
C ILE A 539 -11.99 -11.66 -3.92
N PRO A 540 -10.65 -11.78 -3.85
CA PRO A 540 -9.94 -12.89 -4.49
C PRO A 540 -10.45 -14.23 -3.94
N THR A 541 -10.78 -15.18 -4.83
CA THR A 541 -11.47 -16.44 -4.46
C THR A 541 -10.82 -17.22 -3.32
N PRO A 542 -9.46 -17.38 -3.25
CA PRO A 542 -8.83 -18.12 -2.15
C PRO A 542 -8.94 -17.43 -0.77
N TYR A 543 -9.43 -16.18 -0.73
CA TYR A 543 -9.45 -15.32 0.47
C TYR A 543 -10.86 -14.90 0.91
N GLN A 544 -11.89 -15.55 0.37
CA GLN A 544 -13.30 -15.36 0.74
C GLN A 544 -13.64 -15.94 2.11
#